data_ef02ace11394dd47dca0002f4e647daf
#
_entry.id   ef02ace11394dd47dca0002f4e647daf
#
_cell.length_a   1.000
_cell.length_b   1.000
_cell.length_c   1.000
_cell.angle_alpha   90.00
_cell.angle_beta   90.00
_cell.angle_gamma   90.00
#
_symmetry.space_group_name_H-M   'P 1'
#
loop_
_entity.id
_entity.type
_entity.pdbx_description
1 polymer ?
#
loop_
_entity_poly.entity_id
_entity_poly.type
_entity_poly.pdbx_seq_one_letter_code
_entity_poly.pdbx_strand_id
1 'polypeptide(L)'
;MKHVRFENTGKRGWFVGDFPEAAFQTKDAEVCYCIEQPGDGVKHYHTVCTETVFIISGKLICQGKEYSDGDILVFAPGDINDAVYLTETVMIGVKTPAGKDDKVIY
;
A
#
# COMPACT_ATOMS: atom_id res chain seq x y z
N MET A 1 0.63 -27.12 -0.81
CA MET A 1 -0.09 -25.82 -0.84
C MET A 1 -0.49 -25.42 0.57
N LYS A 2 -0.37 -24.15 0.90
CA LYS A 2 -0.85 -23.58 2.18
C LYS A 2 -2.12 -22.78 1.91
N HIS A 3 -3.10 -22.87 2.80
CA HIS A 3 -4.32 -22.07 2.74
C HIS A 3 -4.47 -21.24 4.02
N VAL A 4 -4.69 -19.93 3.88
CA VAL A 4 -4.91 -19.01 4.98
C VAL A 4 -6.07 -18.08 4.62
N ARG A 5 -6.92 -17.75 5.58
CA ARG A 5 -7.92 -16.70 5.38
C ARG A 5 -7.28 -15.33 5.60
N PHE A 6 -7.63 -14.35 4.78
CA PHE A 6 -7.09 -12.99 4.85
C PHE A 6 -7.22 -12.39 6.27
N GLU A 7 -8.33 -12.59 6.93
CA GLU A 7 -8.62 -12.04 8.27
C GLU A 7 -7.64 -12.53 9.35
N ASN A 8 -6.87 -13.58 9.06
CA ASN A 8 -5.90 -14.17 10.00
C ASN A 8 -4.44 -13.81 9.65
N THR A 9 -4.21 -12.86 8.76
CA THR A 9 -2.88 -12.61 8.19
C THR A 9 -2.18 -11.36 8.71
N GLY A 10 -2.44 -10.93 9.91
CA GLY A 10 -1.61 -9.89 10.51
C GLY A 10 -2.21 -8.51 10.51
N LYS A 11 -1.47 -7.48 10.10
CA LYS A 11 -1.78 -6.11 10.47
C LYS A 11 -2.28 -5.27 9.31
N ARG A 12 -3.45 -4.62 9.47
CA ARG A 12 -3.92 -3.55 8.57
C ARG A 12 -3.98 -3.96 7.10
N GLY A 13 -4.33 -5.22 6.83
CA GLY A 13 -4.44 -5.70 5.47
C GLY A 13 -3.16 -6.21 4.83
N TRP A 14 -2.01 -6.11 5.49
CA TRP A 14 -0.76 -6.72 5.01
C TRP A 14 -0.85 -8.24 5.16
N PHE A 15 -0.58 -8.98 4.08
CA PHE A 15 -0.71 -10.43 4.08
C PHE A 15 0.49 -11.17 3.49
N VAL A 16 1.43 -10.46 2.89
CA VAL A 16 2.75 -10.97 2.48
C VAL A 16 3.78 -9.99 3.02
N GLY A 17 4.88 -10.50 3.60
CA GLY A 17 5.94 -9.66 4.10
C GLY A 17 6.79 -10.38 5.14
N ASP A 18 7.70 -9.64 5.77
CA ASP A 18 8.63 -10.18 6.75
C ASP A 18 8.05 -10.07 8.16
N PHE A 19 6.96 -10.79 8.40
CA PHE A 19 6.32 -10.87 9.71
C PHE A 19 5.67 -12.26 9.90
N PRO A 20 5.57 -12.74 11.17
CA PRO A 20 5.16 -14.14 11.43
C PRO A 20 3.75 -14.49 10.96
N GLU A 21 2.80 -13.53 11.00
CA GLU A 21 1.39 -13.76 10.66
C GLU A 21 1.14 -13.72 9.15
N ALA A 22 2.15 -13.39 8.33
CA ALA A 22 2.01 -13.32 6.89
C ALA A 22 1.58 -14.66 6.31
N ALA A 23 0.73 -14.62 5.28
CA ALA A 23 0.38 -15.81 4.54
C ALA A 23 1.62 -16.43 3.86
N PHE A 24 2.53 -15.56 3.42
CA PHE A 24 3.86 -15.93 2.92
C PHE A 24 4.87 -14.97 3.52
N GLN A 25 5.77 -15.49 4.36
CA GLN A 25 6.81 -14.67 4.97
C GLN A 25 8.01 -14.57 4.04
N THR A 26 8.37 -13.33 3.69
CA THR A 26 9.48 -13.04 2.78
C THR A 26 10.04 -11.66 3.06
N LYS A 27 11.35 -11.48 2.77
CA LYS A 27 12.02 -10.18 2.81
C LYS A 27 12.01 -9.47 1.47
N ASP A 28 11.47 -10.09 0.43
CA ASP A 28 11.53 -9.56 -0.93
C ASP A 28 10.46 -8.51 -1.19
N ALA A 29 9.29 -8.68 -0.58
CA ALA A 29 8.16 -7.76 -0.79
C ALA A 29 7.20 -7.78 0.39
N GLU A 30 6.45 -6.69 0.54
CA GLU A 30 5.25 -6.63 1.37
C GLU A 30 4.06 -6.35 0.47
N VAL A 31 2.96 -7.06 0.69
CA VAL A 31 1.72 -6.88 -0.08
C VAL A 31 0.56 -6.65 0.87
N CYS A 32 -0.23 -5.64 0.59
CA CYS A 32 -1.45 -5.36 1.34
C CYS A 32 -2.67 -5.24 0.43
N TYR A 33 -3.82 -5.58 1.00
CA TYR A 33 -5.13 -5.21 0.49
C TYR A 33 -5.68 -4.16 1.44
N CYS A 34 -6.01 -2.97 0.95
CA CYS A 34 -6.50 -1.91 1.82
C CYS A 34 -7.72 -1.21 1.25
N ILE A 35 -8.54 -0.71 2.16
CA ILE A 35 -9.71 0.09 1.85
C ILE A 35 -9.54 1.40 2.60
N GLU A 36 -9.55 2.51 1.85
CA GLU A 36 -9.48 3.84 2.44
C GLU A 36 -10.82 4.55 2.27
N GLN A 37 -11.28 5.17 3.37
CA GLN A 37 -12.49 5.98 3.34
C GLN A 37 -12.18 7.37 2.77
N PRO A 38 -13.21 8.11 2.26
CA PRO A 38 -13.00 9.47 1.78
C PRO A 38 -12.32 10.35 2.81
N GLY A 39 -11.37 11.15 2.36
CA GLY A 39 -10.61 12.07 3.20
C GLY A 39 -9.12 12.05 2.90
N ASP A 40 -8.35 12.76 3.71
CA ASP A 40 -6.91 12.86 3.58
C ASP A 40 -6.25 11.55 4.02
N GLY A 41 -5.37 11.03 3.17
CA GLY A 41 -4.44 9.99 3.56
C GLY A 41 -3.29 10.57 4.42
N VAL A 42 -2.43 9.67 4.89
CA VAL A 42 -1.21 10.06 5.61
C VAL A 42 -0.16 10.47 4.58
N LYS A 43 0.21 11.74 4.58
CA LYS A 43 1.25 12.24 3.67
C LYS A 43 2.61 11.71 4.07
N HIS A 44 3.27 10.99 3.17
CA HIS A 44 4.52 10.33 3.49
C HIS A 44 5.34 10.02 2.23
N TYR A 45 6.58 9.62 2.46
CA TYR A 45 7.44 9.00 1.46
C TYR A 45 8.28 7.89 2.12
N HIS A 46 8.89 7.04 1.30
CA HIS A 46 9.82 6.01 1.74
C HIS A 46 11.24 6.39 1.32
N THR A 47 12.22 6.07 2.15
CA THR A 47 13.62 6.38 1.84
C THR A 47 14.34 5.27 1.08
N VAL A 48 13.87 4.02 1.20
CA VAL A 48 14.50 2.84 0.62
C VAL A 48 13.55 2.11 -0.33
N CYS A 49 12.30 1.91 0.10
CA CYS A 49 11.34 1.09 -0.65
C CYS A 49 10.76 1.81 -1.85
N THR A 50 10.46 1.03 -2.88
CA THR A 50 9.53 1.41 -3.94
C THR A 50 8.16 0.86 -3.56
N GLU A 51 7.14 1.71 -3.60
CA GLU A 51 5.75 1.30 -3.34
C GLU A 51 4.95 1.38 -4.63
N THR A 52 4.29 0.28 -4.98
CA THR A 52 3.40 0.22 -6.15
C THR A 52 1.99 0.02 -5.67
N VAL A 53 1.08 0.89 -6.11
CA VAL A 53 -0.32 0.87 -5.70
C VAL A 53 -1.18 0.64 -6.93
N PHE A 54 -1.99 -0.41 -6.89
CA PHE A 54 -2.99 -0.71 -7.90
C PHE A 54 -4.37 -0.33 -7.36
N ILE A 55 -5.05 0.61 -8.01
CA ILE A 55 -6.41 1.01 -7.63
C ILE A 55 -7.40 0.02 -8.24
N ILE A 56 -8.03 -0.77 -7.40
CA ILE A 56 -9.08 -1.72 -7.83
C ILE A 56 -10.37 -0.96 -8.12
N SER A 57 -10.77 -0.10 -7.18
CA SER A 57 -11.97 0.74 -7.33
C SER A 57 -11.84 2.00 -6.50
N GLY A 58 -12.48 3.07 -6.95
CA GLY A 58 -12.52 4.35 -6.28
C GLY A 58 -11.77 5.45 -7.02
N LYS A 59 -11.61 6.59 -6.34
CA LYS A 59 -10.97 7.77 -6.90
C LYS A 59 -10.12 8.45 -5.83
N LEU A 60 -8.94 8.87 -6.22
CA LEU A 60 -8.06 9.67 -5.37
C LEU A 60 -7.38 10.76 -6.19
N ILE A 61 -6.93 11.80 -5.49
CA ILE A 61 -6.02 12.81 -6.04
C ILE A 61 -4.65 12.60 -5.40
N CYS A 62 -3.61 12.53 -6.22
CA CYS A 62 -2.24 12.43 -5.75
C CYS A 62 -1.37 13.33 -6.61
N GLN A 63 -0.55 14.14 -5.97
CA GLN A 63 0.31 15.11 -6.65
C GLN A 63 -0.46 15.98 -7.66
N GLY A 64 -1.65 16.42 -7.26
CA GLY A 64 -2.49 17.33 -8.05
C GLY A 64 -3.25 16.72 -9.20
N LYS A 65 -3.24 15.39 -9.34
CA LYS A 65 -3.93 14.70 -10.44
C LYS A 65 -4.85 13.61 -9.92
N GLU A 66 -6.00 13.42 -10.59
CA GLU A 66 -6.97 12.40 -10.23
C GLU A 66 -6.63 11.05 -10.88
N TYR A 67 -6.77 9.99 -10.08
CA TYR A 67 -6.58 8.59 -10.51
C TYR A 67 -7.76 7.75 -10.03
N SER A 68 -8.06 6.67 -10.76
CA SER A 68 -9.23 5.83 -10.50
C SER A 68 -8.99 4.37 -10.88
N ASP A 69 -10.08 3.59 -10.92
CA ASP A 69 -10.07 2.15 -11.21
C ASP A 69 -9.10 1.79 -12.34
N GLY A 70 -8.20 0.86 -12.05
CA GLY A 70 -7.23 0.35 -13.02
C GLY A 70 -5.94 1.14 -13.12
N ASP A 71 -5.84 2.30 -12.46
CA ASP A 71 -4.58 3.05 -12.45
C ASP A 71 -3.57 2.40 -11.50
N ILE A 72 -2.31 2.47 -11.89
CA ILE A 72 -1.19 2.01 -11.09
C ILE A 72 -0.28 3.19 -10.81
N LEU A 73 0.01 3.42 -9.52
CA LEU A 73 0.92 4.48 -9.08
C LEU A 73 2.18 3.82 -8.55
N VAL A 74 3.35 4.30 -9.00
CA VAL A 74 4.64 3.81 -8.53
C VAL A 74 5.37 4.96 -7.83
N PHE A 75 5.65 4.76 -6.55
CA PHE A 75 6.40 5.70 -5.74
C PHE A 75 7.81 5.16 -5.53
N ALA A 76 8.77 5.73 -6.24
CA ALA A 76 10.19 5.46 -6.00
C ALA A 76 10.63 6.07 -4.66
N PRO A 77 11.78 5.66 -4.10
CA PRO A 77 12.29 6.30 -2.89
C PRO A 77 12.32 7.83 -3.02
N GLY A 78 11.75 8.52 -2.03
CA GLY A 78 11.62 9.97 -2.02
C GLY A 78 10.36 10.53 -2.66
N ASP A 79 9.64 9.76 -3.44
CA ASP A 79 8.38 10.22 -4.04
C ASP A 79 7.30 10.38 -2.98
N ILE A 80 6.61 11.50 -3.03
CA ILE A 80 5.62 11.84 -2.01
C ILE A 80 4.26 11.24 -2.36
N ASN A 81 3.70 10.50 -1.42
CA ASN A 81 2.31 10.08 -1.46
C ASN A 81 1.49 11.06 -0.60
N ASP A 82 0.79 11.97 -1.26
CA ASP A 82 -0.08 12.96 -0.63
C ASP A 82 -1.55 12.70 -0.97
N ALA A 83 -1.91 11.43 -1.15
CA ALA A 83 -3.23 11.04 -1.61
C ALA A 83 -4.37 11.61 -0.76
N VAL A 84 -5.37 12.13 -1.45
CA VAL A 84 -6.68 12.51 -0.90
C VAL A 84 -7.71 11.62 -1.56
N TYR A 85 -8.43 10.83 -0.77
CA TYR A 85 -9.42 9.89 -1.30
C TYR A 85 -10.75 10.61 -1.49
N LEU A 86 -11.25 10.61 -2.71
CA LEU A 86 -12.51 11.27 -3.06
C LEU A 86 -13.72 10.37 -2.78
N THR A 87 -13.52 9.07 -2.90
CA THR A 87 -14.51 8.03 -2.62
C THR A 87 -13.86 6.95 -1.79
N GLU A 88 -14.65 5.99 -1.28
CA GLU A 88 -14.07 4.76 -0.77
C GLU A 88 -13.20 4.14 -1.87
N THR A 89 -11.95 3.86 -1.54
CA THR A 89 -10.96 3.38 -2.51
C THR A 89 -10.37 2.07 -2.05
N VAL A 90 -10.42 1.06 -2.93
CA VAL A 90 -9.89 -0.29 -2.68
C VAL A 90 -8.62 -0.45 -3.49
N MET A 91 -7.55 -0.88 -2.83
CA MET A 91 -6.22 -0.93 -3.44
C MET A 91 -5.45 -2.18 -3.04
N ILE A 92 -4.54 -2.59 -3.91
CA ILE A 92 -3.44 -3.49 -3.57
C ILE A 92 -2.17 -2.65 -3.53
N GLY A 93 -1.41 -2.75 -2.44
CA GLY A 93 -0.11 -2.10 -2.30
C GLY A 93 1.00 -3.13 -2.24
N VAL A 94 2.10 -2.84 -2.91
CA VAL A 94 3.30 -3.68 -2.91
C VAL A 94 4.50 -2.81 -2.58
N LYS A 95 5.23 -3.18 -1.51
CA LYS A 95 6.50 -2.54 -1.16
C LYS A 95 7.65 -3.49 -1.41
N THR A 96 8.70 -3.02 -2.03
CA THR A 96 9.92 -3.78 -2.30
C THR A 96 11.16 -2.95 -1.92
N PRO A 97 12.09 -3.52 -1.12
CA PRO A 97 12.01 -4.79 -0.38
C PRO A 97 11.09 -4.72 0.83
N ALA A 98 10.84 -5.86 1.47
CA ALA A 98 10.06 -5.94 2.70
C ALA A 98 10.89 -5.56 3.93
N GLY A 99 10.18 -5.32 5.06
CA GLY A 99 10.80 -5.19 6.37
C GLY A 99 11.62 -3.93 6.60
N LYS A 100 11.45 -2.89 5.78
CA LYS A 100 12.15 -1.61 5.96
C LYS A 100 11.25 -0.63 6.70
N ASP A 101 11.73 -0.16 7.84
CA ASP A 101 11.09 0.90 8.62
C ASP A 101 11.60 2.25 8.10
N ASP A 102 11.19 2.59 6.89
CA ASP A 102 11.71 3.74 6.14
C ASP A 102 10.64 4.78 5.80
N LYS A 103 9.45 4.66 6.36
CA LYS A 103 8.35 5.61 6.12
C LYS A 103 8.61 6.91 6.87
N VAL A 104 8.61 8.02 6.13
CA VAL A 104 8.71 9.37 6.70
C VAL A 104 7.38 10.09 6.51
N ILE A 105 6.80 10.52 7.62
CA ILE A 105 5.51 11.26 7.66
C ILE A 105 5.82 12.74 7.85
N TYR A 106 5.12 13.59 7.12
CA TYR A 106 5.27 15.05 7.28
C TYR A 106 4.01 15.85 6.92
#